data_1e53956539bcb9916e1f8bbb5150e6f4
#
_entry.id   1e53956539bcb9916e1f8bbb5150e6f4
#
_cell.length_a   1.000
_cell.length_b   1.000
_cell.length_c   1.000
_cell.angle_alpha   90.00
_cell.angle_beta   90.00
_cell.angle_gamma   90.00
#
_symmetry.space_group_name_H-M   'P 1'
#
loop_
_entity.id
_entity.type
_entity.pdbx_description
1 polymer ?
#
loop_
_entity_poly.entity_id
_entity_poly.type
_entity_poly.pdbx_seq_one_letter_code
_entity_poly.pdbx_strand_id
1 'polypeptide(L)'
;TRWGPDYADPMTYLGMWITNNSNNYGFWSNKEYDQIIADCTTGKYVSDYDARWKALYDAEQIVMDEAVIAPLYTKASANLINPKVTGIEFHPVALNRVYKNTTVA
;
A
#
# COMPACT_ATOMS: atom_id res chain seq x y z
N THR A 1 4.58 -2.52 -13.91
CA THR A 1 4.50 -3.09 -12.55
C THR A 1 3.14 -2.77 -11.93
N ARG A 2 2.67 -3.60 -11.04
CA ARG A 2 1.42 -3.46 -10.29
C ARG A 2 1.68 -3.80 -8.83
N TRP A 3 1.12 -3.01 -7.93
CA TRP A 3 1.15 -3.29 -6.49
C TRP A 3 -0.25 -3.26 -5.91
N GLY A 4 -0.50 -4.05 -4.90
CA GLY A 4 -1.71 -4.02 -4.08
C GLY A 4 -1.34 -3.93 -2.61
N PRO A 5 -2.23 -3.43 -1.74
CA PRO A 5 -1.91 -3.28 -0.34
C PRO A 5 -1.84 -4.65 0.36
N ASP A 6 -0.73 -4.90 1.05
CA ASP A 6 -0.56 -6.11 1.88
C ASP A 6 -1.23 -5.92 3.26
N TYR A 7 -1.36 -4.67 3.71
CA TYR A 7 -2.00 -4.27 4.96
C TYR A 7 -2.60 -2.86 4.85
N ALA A 8 -3.49 -2.51 5.77
CA ALA A 8 -4.25 -1.25 5.73
C ALA A 8 -3.45 -0.06 6.28
N ASP A 9 -2.34 0.29 5.61
CA ASP A 9 -1.51 1.45 5.93
C ASP A 9 -0.80 1.94 4.65
N PRO A 10 -0.62 3.26 4.42
CA PRO A 10 0.10 3.80 3.26
C PRO A 10 1.53 3.28 3.11
N MET A 11 2.17 2.85 4.19
CA MET A 11 3.50 2.25 4.18
C MET A 11 3.62 1.03 3.26
N THR A 12 2.51 0.31 2.99
CA THR A 12 2.51 -0.81 2.04
C THR A 12 2.88 -0.38 0.62
N TYR A 13 2.71 0.91 0.29
CA TYR A 13 3.11 1.52 -0.98
C TYR A 13 4.40 2.31 -0.85
N LEU A 14 4.49 3.18 0.15
CA LEU A 14 5.62 4.11 0.30
C LEU A 14 6.91 3.38 0.70
N GLY A 15 6.83 2.31 1.49
CA GLY A 15 8.01 1.52 1.86
C GLY A 15 8.78 0.91 0.70
N MET A 16 8.17 0.82 -0.50
CA MET A 16 8.83 0.27 -1.68
C MET A 16 9.94 1.17 -2.25
N TRP A 17 9.86 2.48 -2.04
CA TRP A 17 10.74 3.46 -2.69
C TRP A 17 11.96 3.83 -1.85
N ILE A 18 12.15 3.22 -0.69
CA ILE A 18 13.35 3.39 0.13
C ILE A 18 14.59 3.00 -0.67
N THR A 19 15.67 3.73 -0.48
CA THR A 19 16.97 3.42 -1.09
C THR A 19 17.36 1.96 -0.86
N ASN A 20 17.76 1.26 -1.91
CA ASN A 20 18.12 -0.15 -1.93
C ASN A 20 16.99 -1.15 -1.61
N ASN A 21 15.73 -0.73 -1.57
CA ASN A 21 14.61 -1.67 -1.47
C ASN A 21 14.52 -2.52 -2.75
N SER A 22 14.26 -3.82 -2.59
CA SER A 22 14.17 -4.78 -3.70
C SER A 22 13.04 -4.49 -4.70
N ASN A 23 12.03 -3.73 -4.30
CA ASN A 23 10.92 -3.30 -5.17
C ASN A 23 11.18 -1.95 -5.84
N ASN A 24 12.25 -1.25 -5.47
CA ASN A 24 12.67 0.01 -6.08
C ASN A 24 13.45 -0.26 -7.37
N TYR A 25 12.76 -0.71 -8.41
CA TYR A 25 13.37 -1.10 -9.68
C TYR A 25 14.02 0.05 -10.46
N GLY A 26 13.67 1.29 -10.14
CA GLY A 26 14.28 2.49 -10.70
C GLY A 26 15.61 2.86 -10.06
N PHE A 27 16.01 2.18 -8.99
CA PHE A 27 17.19 2.50 -8.18
C PHE A 27 17.22 3.96 -7.70
N TRP A 28 16.03 4.53 -7.53
CA TRP A 28 15.89 5.88 -7.00
C TRP A 28 16.38 5.96 -5.56
N SER A 29 16.94 7.11 -5.19
CA SER A 29 17.47 7.34 -3.85
C SER A 29 17.25 8.80 -3.46
N ASN A 30 16.63 9.00 -2.31
CA ASN A 30 16.43 10.32 -1.71
C ASN A 30 16.53 10.20 -0.19
N LYS A 31 17.53 10.89 0.37
CA LYS A 31 17.82 10.81 1.81
C LYS A 31 16.71 11.42 2.68
N GLU A 32 16.04 12.46 2.19
CA GLU A 32 14.92 13.07 2.89
C GLU A 32 13.74 12.11 2.96
N TYR A 33 13.42 11.47 1.84
CA TYR A 33 12.41 10.42 1.76
C TYR A 33 12.70 9.28 2.73
N ASP A 34 13.91 8.73 2.68
CA ASP A 34 14.33 7.62 3.55
C ASP A 34 14.19 7.98 5.03
N GLN A 35 14.54 9.23 5.39
CA GLN A 35 14.40 9.71 6.76
C GLN A 35 12.93 9.84 7.18
N ILE A 36 12.06 10.37 6.32
CA ILE A 36 10.62 10.47 6.60
C ILE A 36 10.04 9.07 6.84
N ILE A 37 10.35 8.10 5.98
CA ILE A 37 9.87 6.73 6.13
C ILE A 37 10.38 6.07 7.41
N ALA A 38 11.66 6.27 7.76
CA ALA A 38 12.23 5.78 9.01
C ALA A 38 11.53 6.39 10.23
N ASP A 39 11.27 7.69 10.21
CA ASP A 39 10.56 8.41 11.27
C ASP A 39 9.11 7.94 11.45
N CYS A 40 8.45 7.50 10.37
CA CYS A 40 7.11 6.92 10.39
C CYS A 40 7.08 5.46 10.84
N THR A 41 8.21 4.75 10.79
CA THR A 41 8.29 3.30 11.06
C THR A 41 8.81 3.02 12.47
N THR A 42 9.92 3.66 12.86
CA THR A 42 10.61 3.42 14.13
C THR A 42 11.04 4.70 14.83
N GLY A 43 10.80 5.86 14.22
CA GLY A 43 11.26 7.16 14.70
C GLY A 43 10.18 7.99 15.39
N LYS A 44 10.30 9.31 15.24
CA LYS A 44 9.54 10.32 16.02
C LYS A 44 8.02 10.35 15.79
N TYR A 45 7.55 9.79 14.66
CA TYR A 45 6.12 9.86 14.31
C TYR A 45 5.32 8.60 14.69
N VAL A 46 5.96 7.55 15.21
CA VAL A 46 5.29 6.26 15.50
C VAL A 46 4.13 6.39 16.49
N SER A 47 4.25 7.28 17.48
CA SER A 47 3.23 7.50 18.51
C SER A 47 2.32 8.69 18.27
N ASP A 48 2.56 9.47 17.21
CA ASP A 48 1.74 10.62 16.81
C ASP A 48 1.08 10.33 15.47
N TYR A 49 -0.19 9.92 15.52
CA TYR A 49 -0.94 9.50 14.35
C TYR A 49 -1.09 10.62 13.30
N ASP A 50 -1.43 11.82 13.72
CA ASP A 50 -1.66 12.95 12.80
C ASP A 50 -0.35 13.42 12.16
N ALA A 51 0.72 13.53 12.94
CA ALA A 51 2.03 13.87 12.41
C ALA A 51 2.56 12.79 11.47
N ARG A 52 2.30 11.50 11.78
CA ARG A 52 2.66 10.37 10.92
C ARG A 52 1.93 10.44 9.57
N TRP A 53 0.61 10.68 9.57
CA TRP A 53 -0.16 10.81 8.33
C TRP A 53 0.34 11.96 7.47
N LYS A 54 0.62 13.13 8.09
CA LYS A 54 1.17 14.27 7.37
C LYS A 54 2.54 13.93 6.76
N ALA A 55 3.41 13.27 7.51
CA ALA A 55 4.72 12.88 7.01
C ALA A 55 4.65 11.87 5.86
N LEU A 56 3.72 10.91 5.91
CA LEU A 56 3.47 9.97 4.81
C LEU A 56 2.93 10.68 3.56
N TYR A 57 2.07 11.69 3.71
CA TYR A 57 1.63 12.52 2.61
C TYR A 57 2.79 13.31 1.99
N ASP A 58 3.65 13.92 2.82
CA ASP A 58 4.83 14.65 2.34
C ASP A 58 5.80 13.70 1.60
N ALA A 59 5.95 12.45 2.05
CA ALA A 59 6.73 11.43 1.36
C ALA A 59 6.12 11.03 0.00
N GLU A 60 4.80 10.88 -0.09
CA GLU A 60 4.10 10.63 -1.35
C GLU A 60 4.32 11.78 -2.34
N GLN A 61 4.28 13.02 -1.85
CA GLN A 61 4.52 14.20 -2.67
C GLN A 61 5.92 14.19 -3.30
N ILE A 62 6.96 13.80 -2.54
CA ILE A 62 8.33 13.67 -3.07
C ILE A 62 8.38 12.65 -4.21
N VAL A 63 7.74 11.49 -4.05
CA VAL A 63 7.68 10.43 -5.08
C VAL A 63 7.02 10.95 -6.37
N MET A 64 5.98 11.76 -6.23
CA MET A 64 5.24 12.33 -7.36
C MET A 64 6.01 13.45 -8.03
N ASP A 65 6.61 14.37 -7.27
CA ASP A 65 7.34 15.53 -7.78
C ASP A 65 8.63 15.13 -8.51
N GLU A 66 9.30 14.09 -8.02
CA GLU A 66 10.49 13.53 -8.67
C GLU A 66 10.15 12.51 -9.79
N ALA A 67 8.86 12.32 -10.06
CA ALA A 67 8.37 11.38 -11.08
C ALA A 67 8.97 9.95 -10.95
N VAL A 68 9.15 9.50 -9.71
CA VAL A 68 9.66 8.15 -9.40
C VAL A 68 8.75 7.08 -10.00
N ILE A 69 7.45 7.38 -10.05
CA ILE A 69 6.41 6.55 -10.67
C ILE A 69 5.51 7.42 -11.56
N ALA A 70 4.88 6.76 -12.52
CA ALA A 70 3.79 7.31 -13.33
C ALA A 70 2.51 6.52 -13.05
N PRO A 71 1.65 6.98 -12.11
CA PRO A 71 0.39 6.29 -11.84
C PRO A 71 -0.52 6.33 -13.08
N LEU A 72 -1.02 5.16 -13.51
CA LEU A 72 -1.86 5.08 -14.71
C LEU A 72 -3.34 4.89 -14.34
N TYR A 73 -3.63 3.92 -13.49
CA TYR A 73 -5.00 3.62 -13.07
C TYR A 73 -5.03 2.69 -11.84
N THR A 74 -6.12 2.74 -11.12
CA THR A 74 -6.44 1.74 -10.09
C THR A 74 -7.32 0.67 -10.73
N LYS A 75 -6.87 -0.60 -10.65
CA LYS A 75 -7.62 -1.72 -11.20
C LYS A 75 -8.86 -1.99 -10.35
N ALA A 76 -10.02 -1.93 -10.97
CA ALA A 76 -11.25 -2.46 -10.40
C ALA A 76 -11.37 -3.97 -10.68
N SER A 77 -12.11 -4.68 -9.84
CA SER A 77 -12.49 -6.08 -10.07
C SER A 77 -14.00 -6.25 -9.93
N ALA A 78 -14.60 -6.99 -10.86
CA ALA A 78 -15.97 -7.44 -10.76
C ALA A 78 -15.99 -8.91 -10.34
N ASN A 79 -16.93 -9.28 -9.47
CA ASN A 79 -17.11 -10.65 -9.02
C ASN A 79 -18.52 -11.12 -9.41
N LEU A 80 -18.57 -12.18 -10.19
CA LEU A 80 -19.81 -12.89 -10.48
C LEU A 80 -19.89 -14.13 -9.58
N ILE A 81 -20.92 -14.18 -8.74
CA ILE A 81 -21.09 -15.25 -7.77
C ILE A 81 -22.44 -15.93 -8.05
N ASN A 82 -22.43 -17.26 -8.12
CA ASN A 82 -23.68 -18.03 -8.24
C ASN A 82 -24.54 -17.77 -6.98
N PRO A 83 -25.85 -17.48 -7.11
CA PRO A 83 -26.73 -17.23 -5.96
C PRO A 83 -26.79 -18.37 -4.93
N LYS A 84 -26.44 -19.57 -5.33
CA LYS A 84 -26.35 -20.74 -4.43
C LYS A 84 -25.09 -20.75 -3.55
N VAL A 85 -24.12 -19.89 -3.82
CA VAL A 85 -22.87 -19.77 -3.06
C VAL A 85 -22.99 -18.62 -2.07
N THR A 86 -22.84 -18.92 -0.80
CA THR A 86 -22.90 -17.93 0.30
C THR A 86 -21.67 -18.01 1.18
N GLY A 87 -21.44 -16.99 2.02
CA GLY A 87 -20.35 -16.97 3.00
C GLY A 87 -18.95 -16.66 2.43
N ILE A 88 -18.87 -16.14 1.19
CA ILE A 88 -17.60 -15.57 0.69
C ILE A 88 -17.40 -14.21 1.32
N GLU A 89 -16.27 -14.01 1.98
CA GLU A 89 -15.87 -12.72 2.55
C GLU A 89 -14.90 -12.00 1.61
N PHE A 90 -15.10 -10.69 1.43
CA PHE A 90 -14.26 -9.84 0.60
C PHE A 90 -13.50 -8.83 1.46
N HIS A 91 -12.19 -8.74 1.24
CA HIS A 91 -11.32 -7.80 1.94
C HIS A 91 -10.64 -6.86 0.94
N PRO A 92 -10.53 -5.56 1.28
CA PRO A 92 -9.87 -4.58 0.41
C PRO A 92 -8.35 -4.70 0.38
N VAL A 93 -7.76 -5.35 1.37
CA VAL A 93 -6.31 -5.50 1.52
C VAL A 93 -5.92 -6.97 1.69
N ALA A 94 -4.70 -7.32 1.35
CA ALA A 94 -4.13 -8.67 1.42
C ALA A 94 -4.94 -9.70 0.61
N LEU A 95 -5.50 -10.70 1.25
CA LEU A 95 -6.33 -11.71 0.59
C LEU A 95 -7.69 -11.13 0.19
N ASN A 96 -7.91 -10.93 -1.10
CA ASN A 96 -9.17 -10.36 -1.60
C ASN A 96 -10.41 -11.18 -1.27
N ARG A 97 -10.26 -12.51 -1.08
CA ARG A 97 -11.38 -13.42 -0.84
C ARG A 97 -11.00 -14.46 0.20
N VAL A 98 -11.91 -14.71 1.13
CA VAL A 98 -11.81 -15.77 2.13
C VAL A 98 -13.00 -16.70 1.96
N TYR A 99 -12.72 -17.99 1.79
CA TYR A 99 -13.71 -19.03 1.52
C TYR A 99 -14.00 -19.92 2.73
N LYS A 100 -13.45 -19.59 3.90
CA LYS A 100 -13.53 -20.44 5.11
C LYS A 100 -14.97 -20.80 5.50
N ASN A 101 -15.88 -19.85 5.31
CA ASN A 101 -17.29 -19.99 5.70
C ASN A 101 -18.21 -20.20 4.48
N THR A 102 -17.63 -20.53 3.31
CA THR A 102 -18.39 -20.67 2.07
C THR A 102 -19.20 -21.97 2.07
N THR A 103 -20.46 -21.84 1.69
CA THR A 103 -21.39 -22.98 1.50
C THR A 103 -22.06 -22.91 0.14
N VAL A 104 -22.49 -24.04 -0.38
CA VAL A 104 -23.23 -24.17 -1.64
C VAL A 104 -24.56 -24.88 -1.34
N ALA A 105 -25.67 -24.21 -1.69
CA ALA A 105 -27.01 -24.76 -1.53
C ALA A 105 -27.46 -25.53 -2.79
#